data_7b3028e056dd83c50eca48b7a3a97d0d
#
_entry.id   7b3028e056dd83c50eca48b7a3a97d0d
#
_cell.length_a   1.000
_cell.length_b   1.000
_cell.length_c   1.000
_cell.angle_alpha   90.00
_cell.angle_beta   90.00
_cell.angle_gamma   90.00
#
_symmetry.space_group_name_H-M   'P 1'
#
loop_
_entity.id
_entity.type
_entity.pdbx_description
1 polymer ?
#
loop_
_entity_poly.entity_id
_entity_poly.type
_entity_poly.pdbx_seq_one_letter_code
_entity_poly.pdbx_strand_id
1 'polypeptide(L)'
;DIAMWILVQDNNEEWDHNRTPYGFLLTYVDDFMVVGPPKVRSAIEEEISKLWEIKVTGSVNQFDNINFDASVTFLSTTIRSHPTFGGSTMSQEDFIQDTLRVWGMKDCRPLLTPGEPTAIELPEEGAPEQLDPGDILRAQKMAGALIWLSTRTRPDIAYAQSRISSMATKAPQR
;
A
#
# COMPACT_ATOMS: atom_id res chain seq x y z
N ASP A 1 6.50 9.29 -6.81
CA ASP A 1 6.27 9.68 -5.40
C ASP A 1 4.83 10.08 -5.20
N ILE A 2 4.24 9.74 -4.05
CA ILE A 2 2.89 10.17 -3.67
C ILE A 2 2.98 11.61 -3.19
N ALA A 3 2.19 12.50 -3.77
CA ALA A 3 2.00 13.84 -3.23
C ALA A 3 0.69 13.91 -2.43
N MET A 4 0.75 14.56 -1.29
CA MET A 4 -0.42 14.81 -0.43
C MET A 4 -0.65 16.30 -0.29
N TRP A 5 -1.82 16.75 -0.67
CA TRP A 5 -2.28 18.12 -0.55
C TRP A 5 -3.27 18.22 0.60
N ILE A 6 -3.05 19.18 1.47
CA ILE A 6 -3.96 19.48 2.57
C ILE A 6 -4.96 20.52 2.07
N LEU A 7 -6.24 20.16 2.13
CA LEU A 7 -7.32 21.04 1.71
C LEU A 7 -7.80 21.84 2.91
N VAL A 8 -7.80 23.15 2.77
CA VAL A 8 -8.25 24.08 3.81
C VAL A 8 -9.42 24.89 3.30
N GLN A 9 -10.30 25.28 4.19
CA GLN A 9 -11.37 26.21 3.84
C GLN A 9 -10.75 27.61 3.69
N ASP A 10 -10.91 28.22 2.53
CA ASP A 10 -10.47 29.60 2.30
C ASP A 10 -11.40 30.56 3.04
N ASN A 11 -10.90 31.11 4.15
CA ASN A 11 -11.57 32.12 4.93
C ASN A 11 -10.87 33.50 4.82
N ASN A 12 -10.02 33.70 3.79
CA ASN A 12 -9.14 34.87 3.63
C ASN A 12 -8.16 35.09 4.81
N GLU A 13 -7.86 34.04 5.56
CA GLU A 13 -6.89 34.09 6.67
C GLU A 13 -5.66 33.26 6.30
N GLU A 14 -4.49 33.68 6.79
CA GLU A 14 -3.25 32.94 6.58
C GLU A 14 -3.36 31.51 7.14
N TRP A 15 -2.70 30.57 6.46
CA TRP A 15 -2.63 29.17 6.89
C TRP A 15 -1.97 29.06 8.26
N ASP A 16 -2.69 28.48 9.22
CA ASP A 16 -2.18 28.10 10.54
C ASP A 16 -2.14 26.57 10.67
N HIS A 17 -0.99 26.03 11.11
CA HIS A 17 -0.80 24.59 11.35
C HIS A 17 -1.75 24.00 12.40
N ASN A 18 -2.38 24.82 13.22
CA ASN A 18 -3.36 24.39 14.22
C ASN A 18 -4.78 24.23 13.66
N ARG A 19 -5.02 24.55 12.39
CA ARG A 19 -6.32 24.40 11.76
C ARG A 19 -6.59 22.93 11.40
N THR A 20 -7.79 22.47 11.70
CA THR A 20 -8.26 21.15 11.23
C THR A 20 -8.37 21.16 9.72
N PRO A 21 -7.70 20.23 9.00
CA PRO A 21 -7.85 20.11 7.56
C PRO A 21 -9.31 19.86 7.18
N TYR A 22 -9.76 20.50 6.10
CA TYR A 22 -11.07 20.25 5.53
C TYR A 22 -11.12 18.95 4.72
N GLY A 23 -9.97 18.52 4.24
CA GLY A 23 -9.79 17.26 3.53
C GLY A 23 -8.36 17.09 3.04
N PHE A 24 -8.15 16.01 2.31
CA PHE A 24 -6.86 15.67 1.70
C PHE A 24 -7.06 15.22 0.26
N LEU A 25 -6.14 15.62 -0.61
CA LEU A 25 -6.02 15.08 -1.95
C LEU A 25 -4.68 14.35 -2.05
N LEU A 26 -4.70 13.07 -2.33
CA LEU A 26 -3.52 12.28 -2.63
C LEU A 26 -3.43 12.09 -4.13
N THR A 27 -2.24 12.30 -4.69
CA THR A 27 -1.98 12.14 -6.12
C THR A 27 -0.80 11.19 -6.32
N TYR A 28 -0.92 10.29 -7.25
CA TYR A 28 0.15 9.38 -7.65
C TYR A 28 0.04 9.14 -9.16
N VAL A 29 0.94 9.75 -9.92
CA VAL A 29 0.96 9.74 -11.39
C VAL A 29 -0.38 10.21 -11.95
N ASP A 30 -1.27 9.30 -12.35
CA ASP A 30 -2.60 9.50 -12.92
C ASP A 30 -3.75 9.13 -11.96
N ASP A 31 -3.43 8.60 -10.78
CA ASP A 31 -4.39 8.23 -9.76
C ASP A 31 -4.61 9.35 -8.73
N PHE A 32 -5.88 9.59 -8.38
CA PHE A 32 -6.29 10.55 -7.36
C PHE A 32 -7.13 9.87 -6.29
N MET A 33 -6.89 10.23 -5.02
CA MET A 33 -7.76 9.87 -3.91
C MET A 33 -8.11 11.11 -3.10
N VAL A 34 -9.39 11.41 -2.98
CA VAL A 34 -9.90 12.54 -2.17
C VAL A 34 -10.48 12.00 -0.87
N VAL A 35 -10.01 12.56 0.25
CA VAL A 35 -10.52 12.25 1.60
C VAL A 35 -11.10 13.52 2.18
N GLY A 36 -12.38 13.50 2.54
CA GLY A 36 -13.05 14.68 3.11
C GLY A 36 -14.57 14.60 3.01
N PRO A 37 -15.27 15.63 3.47
CA PRO A 37 -16.73 15.71 3.36
C PRO A 37 -17.22 15.65 1.90
N PRO A 38 -18.44 15.20 1.63
CA PRO A 38 -18.97 15.08 0.27
C PRO A 38 -18.82 16.34 -0.59
N LYS A 39 -19.01 17.52 0.02
CA LYS A 39 -18.85 18.81 -0.67
C LYS A 39 -17.44 19.03 -1.19
N VAL A 40 -16.40 18.65 -0.42
CA VAL A 40 -15.00 18.76 -0.83
C VAL A 40 -14.73 17.82 -1.99
N ARG A 41 -15.18 16.57 -1.89
CA ARG A 41 -15.02 15.59 -2.95
C ARG A 41 -15.63 16.08 -4.26
N SER A 42 -16.89 16.52 -4.22
CA SER A 42 -17.58 17.03 -5.43
C SER A 42 -16.88 18.25 -6.03
N ALA A 43 -16.41 19.19 -5.21
CA ALA A 43 -15.70 20.37 -5.69
C ALA A 43 -14.36 20.00 -6.37
N ILE A 44 -13.59 19.08 -5.79
CA ILE A 44 -12.33 18.61 -6.37
C ILE A 44 -12.57 17.84 -7.67
N GLU A 45 -13.59 16.98 -7.70
CA GLU A 45 -13.98 16.23 -8.90
C GLU A 45 -14.37 17.18 -10.03
N GLU A 46 -15.16 18.22 -9.74
CA GLU A 46 -15.55 19.24 -10.71
C GLU A 46 -14.33 20.00 -11.26
N GLU A 47 -13.41 20.45 -10.40
CA GLU A 47 -12.23 21.20 -10.85
C GLU A 47 -11.28 20.32 -11.67
N ILE A 48 -11.03 19.08 -11.27
CA ILE A 48 -10.18 18.17 -12.03
C ILE A 48 -10.82 17.81 -13.37
N SER A 49 -12.14 17.60 -13.42
CA SER A 49 -12.87 17.28 -14.65
C SER A 49 -12.84 18.39 -15.72
N LYS A 50 -12.58 19.64 -15.32
CA LYS A 50 -12.36 20.75 -16.26
C LYS A 50 -11.05 20.64 -17.03
N LEU A 51 -10.07 19.93 -16.45
CA LEU A 51 -8.71 19.84 -16.99
C LEU A 51 -8.42 18.49 -17.64
N TRP A 52 -9.00 17.42 -17.11
CA TRP A 52 -8.77 16.04 -17.58
C TRP A 52 -10.06 15.24 -17.59
N GLU A 53 -10.13 14.28 -18.50
CA GLU A 53 -11.16 13.25 -18.46
C GLU A 53 -10.84 12.29 -17.32
N ILE A 54 -11.67 12.28 -16.28
CA ILE A 54 -11.50 11.42 -15.10
C ILE A 54 -12.63 10.40 -15.00
N LYS A 55 -12.31 9.24 -14.44
CA LYS A 55 -13.28 8.21 -14.11
C LYS A 55 -13.25 7.94 -12.60
N VAL A 56 -14.37 8.16 -11.94
CA VAL A 56 -14.53 7.78 -10.53
C VAL A 56 -14.66 6.26 -10.44
N THR A 57 -13.69 5.61 -9.80
CA THR A 57 -13.62 4.16 -9.68
C THR A 57 -14.32 3.61 -8.45
N GLY A 58 -14.56 4.46 -7.44
CA GLY A 58 -15.28 4.07 -6.23
C GLY A 58 -15.30 5.17 -5.18
N SER A 59 -16.13 4.99 -4.19
CA SER A 59 -16.16 5.84 -3.00
C SER A 59 -16.57 5.04 -1.76
N VAL A 60 -15.98 5.38 -0.62
CA VAL A 60 -16.30 4.81 0.68
C VAL A 60 -16.78 5.92 1.58
N ASN A 61 -17.95 5.73 2.19
CA ASN A 61 -18.47 6.62 3.20
C ASN A 61 -18.55 5.88 4.55
N GLN A 62 -17.70 6.25 5.50
CA GLN A 62 -17.65 5.60 6.80
C GLN A 62 -18.92 5.81 7.66
N PHE A 63 -19.82 6.72 7.25
CA PHE A 63 -21.08 6.98 7.92
C PHE A 63 -22.28 6.32 7.23
N ASP A 64 -22.09 5.68 6.07
CA ASP A 64 -23.15 4.95 5.37
C ASP A 64 -23.26 3.53 5.94
N ASN A 65 -24.12 3.38 6.95
CA ASN A 65 -24.46 2.07 7.52
C ASN A 65 -25.21 1.14 6.55
N ILE A 66 -25.41 1.55 5.31
CA ILE A 66 -26.30 0.87 4.35
C ILE A 66 -25.51 0.08 3.29
N ASN A 67 -24.26 0.43 3.03
CA ASN A 67 -23.48 -0.21 1.95
C ASN A 67 -22.08 -0.63 2.43
N PHE A 68 -22.02 -1.70 3.23
CA PHE A 68 -20.78 -2.27 3.74
C PHE A 68 -19.89 -2.89 2.65
N ASP A 69 -20.42 -3.10 1.46
CA ASP A 69 -19.70 -3.66 0.32
C ASP A 69 -18.95 -2.57 -0.49
N ALA A 70 -19.20 -1.28 -0.17
CA ALA A 70 -18.50 -0.20 -0.83
C ALA A 70 -16.99 -0.26 -0.53
N SER A 71 -16.19 -0.28 -1.57
CA SER A 71 -14.74 -0.27 -1.46
C SER A 71 -14.12 0.67 -2.49
N VAL A 72 -12.97 1.20 -2.13
CA VAL A 72 -12.11 1.94 -3.06
C VAL A 72 -10.72 1.32 -3.03
N THR A 73 -10.12 1.16 -4.20
CA THR A 73 -8.74 0.69 -4.31
C THR A 73 -7.85 1.84 -4.77
N PHE A 74 -6.80 2.10 -3.98
CA PHE A 74 -5.78 3.08 -4.30
C PHE A 74 -4.41 2.46 -4.06
N LEU A 75 -3.55 2.47 -5.08
CA LEU A 75 -2.20 1.89 -5.03
C LEU A 75 -2.19 0.44 -4.49
N SER A 76 -2.99 -0.42 -5.05
CA SER A 76 -3.14 -1.83 -4.66
C SER A 76 -3.56 -2.03 -3.19
N THR A 77 -4.12 -1.01 -2.55
CA THR A 77 -4.69 -1.08 -1.22
C THR A 77 -6.19 -0.85 -1.32
N THR A 78 -6.97 -1.84 -0.93
CA THR A 78 -8.43 -1.75 -0.87
C THR A 78 -8.87 -1.23 0.49
N ILE A 79 -9.64 -0.14 0.47
CA ILE A 79 -10.20 0.51 1.65
C ILE A 79 -11.69 0.24 1.66
N ARG A 80 -12.21 -0.23 2.80
CA ARG A 80 -13.64 -0.52 3.01
C ARG A 80 -14.12 0.13 4.29
N SER A 81 -15.39 0.53 4.34
CA SER A 81 -16.04 0.93 5.56
C SER A 81 -16.14 -0.25 6.53
N HIS A 82 -15.89 -0.03 7.82
CA HIS A 82 -16.03 -1.06 8.84
C HIS A 82 -17.40 -0.95 9.51
N PRO A 83 -18.23 -2.02 9.47
CA PRO A 83 -19.63 -1.92 9.89
C PRO A 83 -19.83 -1.63 11.37
N THR A 84 -18.89 -2.02 12.23
CA THR A 84 -19.09 -2.01 13.68
C THR A 84 -18.43 -0.83 14.39
N PHE A 85 -17.30 -0.32 13.87
CA PHE A 85 -16.48 0.66 14.59
C PHE A 85 -16.52 2.07 14.01
N GLY A 86 -17.34 2.33 12.98
CA GLY A 86 -17.41 3.65 12.35
C GLY A 86 -16.08 4.10 11.74
N GLY A 87 -15.22 3.14 11.35
CA GLY A 87 -13.90 3.35 10.78
C GLY A 87 -13.77 2.72 9.40
N SER A 88 -12.54 2.59 8.94
CA SER A 88 -12.21 1.93 7.69
C SER A 88 -11.20 0.82 7.90
N THR A 89 -11.28 -0.23 7.11
CA THR A 89 -10.29 -1.29 7.02
C THR A 89 -9.48 -1.14 5.76
N MET A 90 -8.20 -1.50 5.82
CA MET A 90 -7.29 -1.52 4.67
C MET A 90 -6.81 -2.96 4.43
N SER A 91 -6.84 -3.40 3.18
CA SER A 91 -6.39 -4.73 2.77
C SER A 91 -5.59 -4.64 1.48
N GLN A 92 -4.61 -5.52 1.33
CA GLN A 92 -3.87 -5.74 0.08
C GLN A 92 -4.05 -7.19 -0.41
N GLU A 93 -5.22 -7.77 -0.18
CA GLU A 93 -5.50 -9.18 -0.52
C GLU A 93 -5.20 -9.50 -1.99
N ASP A 94 -5.70 -8.67 -2.91
CA ASP A 94 -5.47 -8.88 -4.35
C ASP A 94 -3.98 -8.82 -4.70
N PHE A 95 -3.23 -7.88 -4.11
CA PHE A 95 -1.79 -7.78 -4.30
C PHE A 95 -1.05 -9.01 -3.73
N ILE A 96 -1.50 -9.54 -2.58
CA ILE A 96 -0.94 -10.78 -1.98
C ILE A 96 -1.18 -11.95 -2.93
N GLN A 97 -2.41 -12.13 -3.41
CA GLN A 97 -2.75 -13.23 -4.30
C GLN A 97 -1.97 -13.16 -5.63
N ASP A 98 -1.81 -11.98 -6.20
CA ASP A 98 -1.00 -11.79 -7.40
C ASP A 98 0.48 -12.06 -7.15
N THR A 99 1.01 -11.61 -6.01
CA THR A 99 2.39 -11.88 -5.61
C THR A 99 2.63 -13.39 -5.47
N LEU A 100 1.76 -14.10 -4.76
CA LEU A 100 1.86 -15.56 -4.62
C LEU A 100 1.77 -16.28 -5.98
N ARG A 101 0.92 -15.82 -6.88
CA ARG A 101 0.79 -16.37 -8.23
C ARG A 101 2.07 -16.18 -9.05
N VAL A 102 2.62 -14.96 -9.05
CA VAL A 102 3.84 -14.62 -9.79
C VAL A 102 5.03 -15.46 -9.33
N TRP A 103 5.09 -15.77 -8.03
CA TRP A 103 6.18 -16.55 -7.45
C TRP A 103 5.92 -18.06 -7.41
N GLY A 104 4.80 -18.54 -7.98
CA GLY A 104 4.44 -19.96 -7.98
C GLY A 104 4.07 -20.52 -6.61
N MET A 105 3.67 -19.66 -5.67
CA MET A 105 3.37 -20.00 -4.28
C MET A 105 1.87 -20.01 -3.98
N LYS A 106 1.01 -20.01 -5.01
CA LYS A 106 -0.45 -19.93 -4.84
C LYS A 106 -1.00 -21.03 -3.93
N ASP A 107 -0.45 -22.23 -4.03
CA ASP A 107 -0.90 -23.42 -3.30
C ASP A 107 0.01 -23.75 -2.09
N CYS A 108 0.83 -22.81 -1.64
CA CYS A 108 1.70 -23.03 -0.50
C CYS A 108 0.89 -23.14 0.79
N ARG A 109 1.39 -23.99 1.70
CA ARG A 109 0.78 -24.13 3.04
C ARG A 109 0.98 -22.83 3.85
N PRO A 110 -0.08 -22.24 4.39
CA PRO A 110 0.05 -21.07 5.25
C PRO A 110 0.75 -21.43 6.56
N LEU A 111 1.59 -20.52 7.06
CA LEU A 111 2.26 -20.61 8.33
C LEU A 111 1.74 -19.52 9.27
N LEU A 112 1.72 -19.80 10.57
CA LEU A 112 1.27 -18.85 11.60
C LEU A 112 2.32 -17.77 11.89
N THR A 113 3.58 -18.06 11.60
CA THR A 113 4.71 -17.14 11.82
C THR A 113 5.47 -16.92 10.51
N PRO A 114 5.96 -15.70 10.24
CA PRO A 114 6.60 -15.36 8.97
C PRO A 114 8.03 -15.94 8.80
N GLY A 115 8.43 -16.90 9.59
CA GLY A 115 9.70 -17.62 9.51
C GLY A 115 10.20 -18.09 10.85
N GLU A 116 11.12 -19.05 10.81
CA GLU A 116 11.84 -19.49 12.00
C GLU A 116 13.14 -18.70 12.16
N PRO A 117 13.58 -18.37 13.41
CA PRO A 117 14.80 -17.60 13.64
C PRO A 117 16.07 -18.25 13.05
N THR A 118 16.09 -19.57 12.97
CA THR A 118 17.20 -20.37 12.45
C THR A 118 17.23 -20.48 10.91
N ALA A 119 16.12 -20.17 10.26
CA ALA A 119 16.01 -20.32 8.79
C ALA A 119 16.78 -19.26 8.00
N ILE A 120 17.32 -18.23 8.68
CA ILE A 120 17.96 -17.10 8.02
C ILE A 120 19.39 -16.92 8.58
N GLU A 121 20.20 -17.97 8.47
CA GLU A 121 21.63 -17.84 8.71
C GLU A 121 22.28 -17.15 7.52
N LEU A 122 23.07 -16.11 7.81
CA LEU A 122 23.91 -15.50 6.78
C LEU A 122 24.93 -16.54 6.31
N PRO A 123 25.25 -16.58 5.00
CA PRO A 123 26.31 -17.45 4.53
C PRO A 123 27.60 -17.12 5.31
N GLU A 124 28.33 -18.16 5.75
CA GLU A 124 29.69 -17.98 6.27
C GLU A 124 30.51 -17.23 5.22
N GLU A 125 31.43 -16.36 5.68
CA GLU A 125 32.33 -15.61 4.81
C GLU A 125 33.22 -16.59 4.03
N GLY A 126 32.72 -17.09 2.93
CA GLY A 126 33.43 -17.97 2.00
C GLY A 126 33.09 -17.60 0.59
N ALA A 127 34.11 -17.47 -0.23
CA ALA A 127 34.19 -17.12 -1.65
C ALA A 127 32.92 -16.70 -2.35
N PRO A 128 32.89 -15.56 -3.05
CA PRO A 128 31.72 -15.15 -3.83
C PRO A 128 31.44 -16.22 -4.88
N GLU A 129 30.45 -17.04 -4.62
CA GLU A 129 29.76 -17.78 -5.66
C GLU A 129 29.34 -16.75 -6.70
N GLN A 130 29.60 -17.06 -7.97
CA GLN A 130 29.30 -16.12 -9.05
C GLN A 130 27.78 -15.99 -9.12
N LEU A 131 27.23 -14.96 -8.47
CA LEU A 131 25.79 -14.75 -8.37
C LEU A 131 25.24 -14.41 -9.77
N ASP A 132 24.23 -15.13 -10.21
CA ASP A 132 23.55 -14.82 -11.46
C ASP A 132 22.78 -13.47 -11.30
N PRO A 133 23.04 -12.49 -12.19
CA PRO A 133 22.31 -11.22 -12.18
C PRO A 133 20.78 -11.38 -12.24
N GLY A 134 20.30 -12.45 -12.89
CA GLY A 134 18.89 -12.78 -12.97
C GLY A 134 18.30 -13.14 -11.61
N ASP A 135 19.01 -13.92 -10.82
CA ASP A 135 18.58 -14.30 -9.47
C ASP A 135 18.60 -13.11 -8.51
N ILE A 136 19.62 -12.25 -8.62
CA ILE A 136 19.64 -11.00 -7.84
C ILE A 136 18.42 -10.13 -8.15
N LEU A 137 18.14 -9.90 -9.43
CA LEU A 137 16.98 -9.10 -9.84
C LEU A 137 15.66 -9.72 -9.35
N ARG A 138 15.55 -11.05 -9.41
CA ARG A 138 14.37 -11.78 -8.93
C ARG A 138 14.21 -11.61 -7.42
N ALA A 139 15.26 -11.78 -6.63
CA ALA A 139 15.24 -11.59 -5.18
C ALA A 139 14.92 -10.13 -4.79
N GLN A 140 15.47 -9.16 -5.50
CA GLN A 140 15.16 -7.74 -5.29
C GLN A 140 13.69 -7.41 -5.57
N LYS A 141 13.09 -7.98 -6.62
CA LYS A 141 11.66 -7.81 -6.91
C LYS A 141 10.77 -8.40 -5.80
N MET A 142 11.13 -9.59 -5.29
CA MET A 142 10.42 -10.20 -4.16
C MET A 142 10.55 -9.34 -2.90
N ALA A 143 11.76 -8.89 -2.56
CA ALA A 143 12.01 -8.01 -1.42
C ALA A 143 11.18 -6.72 -1.53
N GLY A 144 11.11 -6.11 -2.72
CA GLY A 144 10.28 -4.93 -2.98
C GLY A 144 8.78 -5.17 -2.73
N ALA A 145 8.24 -6.30 -3.19
CA ALA A 145 6.85 -6.67 -2.94
C ALA A 145 6.57 -6.86 -1.43
N LEU A 146 7.49 -7.51 -0.71
CA LEU A 146 7.37 -7.68 0.74
C LEU A 146 7.50 -6.36 1.52
N ILE A 147 8.37 -5.43 1.07
CA ILE A 147 8.45 -4.08 1.64
C ILE A 147 7.10 -3.37 1.49
N TRP A 148 6.51 -3.43 0.30
CA TRP A 148 5.22 -2.81 0.03
C TRP A 148 4.10 -3.32 0.94
N LEU A 149 4.06 -4.64 1.19
CA LEU A 149 3.12 -5.27 2.11
C LEU A 149 3.39 -4.89 3.57
N SER A 150 4.63 -5.01 4.02
CA SER A 150 5.00 -4.82 5.44
C SER A 150 4.80 -3.38 5.91
N THR A 151 5.00 -2.41 5.03
CA THR A 151 4.84 -0.99 5.35
C THR A 151 3.40 -0.49 5.27
N ARG A 152 2.47 -1.30 4.77
CA ARG A 152 1.07 -0.90 4.57
C ARG A 152 0.10 -1.66 5.45
N THR A 153 -0.04 -2.96 5.22
CA THR A 153 -1.10 -3.77 5.84
C THR A 153 -0.59 -4.98 6.62
N ARG A 154 0.69 -5.36 6.46
CA ARG A 154 1.27 -6.55 7.07
C ARG A 154 2.55 -6.24 7.87
N PRO A 155 2.46 -5.41 8.93
CA PRO A 155 3.63 -5.11 9.77
C PRO A 155 4.20 -6.35 10.49
N ASP A 156 3.43 -7.40 10.61
CA ASP A 156 3.83 -8.70 11.17
C ASP A 156 4.97 -9.37 10.40
N ILE A 157 5.09 -9.12 9.09
CA ILE A 157 6.20 -9.66 8.27
C ILE A 157 7.43 -8.75 8.20
N ALA A 158 7.43 -7.58 8.84
CA ALA A 158 8.48 -6.56 8.67
C ALA A 158 9.89 -7.08 9.02
N TYR A 159 10.00 -7.88 10.07
CA TYR A 159 11.29 -8.48 10.44
C TYR A 159 11.80 -9.47 9.38
N ALA A 160 10.96 -10.41 8.93
CA ALA A 160 11.32 -11.40 7.92
C ALA A 160 11.67 -10.69 6.60
N GLN A 161 10.90 -9.68 6.21
CA GLN A 161 11.16 -8.85 5.03
C GLN A 161 12.53 -8.16 5.12
N SER A 162 12.87 -7.56 6.27
CA SER A 162 14.17 -6.91 6.48
C SER A 162 15.33 -7.90 6.30
N ARG A 163 15.18 -9.12 6.83
CA ARG A 163 16.19 -10.19 6.67
C ARG A 163 16.33 -10.62 5.21
N ILE A 164 15.22 -10.88 4.52
CA ILE A 164 15.23 -11.23 3.09
C ILE A 164 15.89 -10.12 2.26
N SER A 165 15.55 -8.86 2.52
CA SER A 165 16.15 -7.72 1.80
C SER A 165 17.66 -7.62 2.01
N SER A 166 18.16 -7.92 3.21
CA SER A 166 19.60 -7.92 3.49
C SER A 166 20.36 -9.02 2.74
N MET A 167 19.66 -10.07 2.34
CA MET A 167 20.22 -11.22 1.62
C MET A 167 20.05 -11.15 0.09
N ALA A 168 19.12 -10.34 -0.40
CA ALA A 168 18.73 -10.30 -1.80
C ALA A 168 19.90 -10.03 -2.78
N THR A 169 20.99 -9.42 -2.32
CA THR A 169 22.20 -9.16 -3.13
C THR A 169 23.38 -10.06 -2.74
N LYS A 170 23.30 -10.78 -1.60
CA LYS A 170 24.40 -11.59 -1.07
C LYS A 170 24.18 -13.09 -1.28
N ALA A 171 22.93 -13.53 -1.18
CA ALA A 171 22.55 -14.92 -1.32
C ALA A 171 21.11 -15.02 -1.89
N PRO A 172 20.88 -14.60 -3.15
CA PRO A 172 19.53 -14.48 -3.74
C PRO A 172 18.81 -15.82 -3.93
N GLN A 173 19.53 -16.94 -3.86
CA GLN A 173 18.96 -18.30 -4.05
C GLN A 173 18.55 -18.99 -2.74
N ARG A 174 18.70 -18.33 -1.60
CA ARG A 174 18.32 -18.83 -0.28
C ARG A 174 17.02 -18.20 0.27
#